data_7811662b79b3a0ef061ce01429458460
#
_entry.id   7811662b79b3a0ef061ce01429458460
#
_cell.length_a   1.000
_cell.length_b   1.000
_cell.length_c   1.000
_cell.angle_alpha   90.00
_cell.angle_beta   90.00
_cell.angle_gamma   90.00
#
_symmetry.space_group_name_H-M   'P 1'
#
loop_
_entity.id
_entity.type
_entity.pdbx_description
1 polymer ?
#
loop_
_entity_poly.entity_id
_entity_poly.type
_entity_poly.pdbx_seq_one_letter_code
_entity_poly.pdbx_strand_id
1 'polypeptide(L)'
;GHTVVVILPIENSTQGIVHEALESLTNSHLFSQHGLRIVDEIDLTVAHALIVKSIIPNSFESIKEVHSHEQALGQCEKFLNKYLPHALRIPSHSTAEAVAKLNQSPPGRVAAIASELCAEMFGMPVLAKSIQMTQRMSMDHDIDVQPTLLDSLYAQITWRMNA
;
A
#
# COMPACT_ATOMS: atom_id res chain seq x y z
N GLY A 1 -26.15 -22.83 10.60
CA GLY A 1 -24.99 -22.28 11.28
C GLY A 1 -24.31 -21.28 10.38
N HIS A 2 -23.76 -20.19 10.95
CA HIS A 2 -23.00 -19.22 10.19
C HIS A 2 -21.53 -19.64 10.21
N THR A 3 -20.90 -19.67 9.03
CA THR A 3 -19.45 -19.83 8.92
C THR A 3 -18.83 -18.43 8.91
N VAL A 4 -17.84 -18.22 9.78
CA VAL A 4 -17.05 -16.98 9.82
C VAL A 4 -15.71 -17.28 9.19
N VAL A 5 -15.29 -16.45 8.27
CA VAL A 5 -13.95 -16.48 7.66
C VAL A 5 -13.15 -15.31 8.19
N VAL A 6 -11.92 -15.58 8.62
CA VAL A 6 -10.99 -14.57 9.11
C VAL A 6 -9.74 -14.57 8.22
N ILE A 7 -9.25 -13.41 7.85
CA ILE A 7 -7.97 -13.25 7.14
C ILE A 7 -6.94 -12.82 8.20
N LEU A 8 -5.84 -13.56 8.29
CA LEU A 8 -4.79 -13.35 9.26
C LEU A 8 -3.45 -13.14 8.52
N PRO A 9 -2.77 -12.01 8.69
CA PRO A 9 -1.43 -11.82 8.12
C PRO A 9 -0.42 -12.70 8.85
N ILE A 10 0.30 -13.56 8.15
CA ILE A 10 1.26 -14.51 8.74
C ILE A 10 2.70 -14.16 8.42
N GLU A 11 2.95 -13.50 7.31
CA GLU A 11 4.28 -13.12 6.88
C GLU A 11 4.27 -11.85 6.04
N ASN A 12 5.33 -11.07 6.14
CA ASN A 12 5.61 -9.90 5.32
C ASN A 12 7.04 -10.02 4.79
N SER A 13 7.23 -9.87 3.48
CA SER A 13 8.54 -10.02 2.81
C SER A 13 9.62 -9.07 3.32
N THR A 14 9.25 -7.97 3.97
CA THR A 14 10.18 -6.98 4.53
C THR A 14 10.48 -7.21 6.01
N GLN A 15 9.47 -7.58 6.79
CA GLN A 15 9.57 -7.74 8.25
C GLN A 15 9.63 -9.20 8.70
N GLY A 16 9.35 -10.15 7.78
CA GLY A 16 9.32 -11.58 8.10
C GLY A 16 8.01 -12.01 8.76
N ILE A 17 8.11 -12.99 9.63
CA ILE A 17 6.97 -13.67 10.26
C ILE A 17 6.28 -12.76 11.28
N VAL A 18 4.94 -12.77 11.25
CA VAL A 18 4.09 -12.15 12.28
C VAL A 18 3.93 -13.15 13.44
N HIS A 19 4.75 -12.99 14.46
CA HIS A 19 4.86 -13.95 15.58
C HIS A 19 3.52 -14.18 16.29
N GLU A 20 2.75 -13.14 16.56
CA GLU A 20 1.45 -13.22 17.22
C GLU A 20 0.44 -14.05 16.41
N ALA A 21 0.50 -13.94 15.08
CA ALA A 21 -0.33 -14.72 14.19
C ALA A 21 0.07 -16.21 14.22
N LEU A 22 1.39 -16.47 14.14
CA LEU A 22 1.90 -17.83 14.19
C LEU A 22 1.62 -18.50 15.54
N GLU A 23 1.80 -17.80 16.66
CA GLU A 23 1.46 -18.29 17.99
C GLU A 23 -0.04 -18.64 18.08
N SER A 24 -0.91 -17.80 17.54
CA SER A 24 -2.34 -18.05 17.47
C SER A 24 -2.67 -19.30 16.65
N LEU A 25 -1.99 -19.49 15.50
CA LEU A 25 -2.19 -20.66 14.64
C LEU A 25 -1.62 -21.96 15.24
N THR A 26 -0.56 -21.88 16.04
CA THR A 26 0.06 -23.05 16.68
C THR A 26 -0.63 -23.43 17.99
N ASN A 27 -1.51 -22.59 18.50
CA ASN A 27 -2.28 -22.89 19.71
C ASN A 27 -3.31 -24.00 19.46
N SER A 28 -2.97 -25.23 19.88
CA SER A 28 -3.79 -26.42 19.68
C SER A 28 -5.20 -26.29 20.27
N HIS A 29 -5.39 -25.48 21.32
CA HIS A 29 -6.69 -25.25 21.93
C HIS A 29 -7.67 -24.53 20.99
N LEU A 30 -7.20 -23.54 20.20
CA LEU A 30 -8.05 -22.81 19.25
C LEU A 30 -8.57 -23.73 18.15
N PHE A 31 -7.71 -24.61 17.63
CA PHE A 31 -8.10 -25.55 16.57
C PHE A 31 -9.02 -26.65 17.06
N SER A 32 -8.73 -27.24 18.24
CA SER A 32 -9.49 -28.35 18.76
C SER A 32 -10.85 -27.96 19.35
N GLN A 33 -10.91 -26.84 20.10
CA GLN A 33 -12.14 -26.42 20.79
C GLN A 33 -13.09 -25.63 19.89
N HIS A 34 -12.58 -24.85 18.94
CA HIS A 34 -13.42 -23.98 18.11
C HIS A 34 -13.57 -24.43 16.66
N GLY A 35 -12.99 -25.59 16.32
CA GLY A 35 -13.13 -26.18 15.00
C GLY A 35 -12.55 -25.34 13.87
N LEU A 36 -11.54 -24.51 14.18
CA LEU A 36 -10.85 -23.68 13.19
C LEU A 36 -10.17 -24.57 12.13
N ARG A 37 -10.17 -24.11 10.90
CA ARG A 37 -9.47 -24.74 9.78
C ARG A 37 -8.84 -23.66 8.92
N ILE A 38 -7.60 -23.90 8.47
CA ILE A 38 -7.01 -23.12 7.39
C ILE A 38 -7.65 -23.63 6.10
N VAL A 39 -8.30 -22.76 5.38
CA VAL A 39 -9.06 -23.11 4.18
C VAL A 39 -8.38 -22.61 2.92
N ASP A 40 -7.55 -21.55 3.03
CA ASP A 40 -6.85 -20.98 1.89
C ASP A 40 -5.66 -20.12 2.34
N GLU A 41 -4.79 -19.77 1.38
CA GLU A 41 -3.66 -18.87 1.53
C GLU A 41 -3.75 -17.80 0.44
N ILE A 42 -3.48 -16.54 0.82
CA ILE A 42 -3.52 -15.40 -0.09
C ILE A 42 -2.15 -14.72 -0.07
N ASP A 43 -1.50 -14.64 -1.22
CA ASP A 43 -0.31 -13.84 -1.41
C ASP A 43 -0.67 -12.48 -2.00
N LEU A 44 -0.41 -11.41 -1.24
CA LEU A 44 -0.73 -10.05 -1.63
C LEU A 44 0.54 -9.28 -1.98
N THR A 45 0.69 -8.92 -3.24
CA THR A 45 1.75 -8.00 -3.66
C THR A 45 1.43 -6.59 -3.18
N VAL A 46 2.25 -6.05 -2.28
CA VAL A 46 2.14 -4.67 -1.83
C VAL A 46 2.83 -3.75 -2.81
N ALA A 47 2.07 -2.91 -3.49
CA ALA A 47 2.59 -1.85 -4.36
C ALA A 47 2.20 -0.48 -3.79
N HIS A 48 3.20 0.39 -3.66
CA HIS A 48 3.00 1.75 -3.18
C HIS A 48 2.86 2.73 -4.35
N ALA A 49 1.93 3.65 -4.21
CA ALA A 49 1.68 4.73 -5.16
C ALA A 49 1.81 6.10 -4.48
N LEU A 50 2.24 7.10 -5.23
CA LEU A 50 2.20 8.50 -4.81
C LEU A 50 0.84 9.08 -5.20
N ILE A 51 0.07 9.47 -4.20
CA ILE A 51 -1.33 9.90 -4.30
C ILE A 51 -1.39 11.38 -3.98
N VAL A 52 -2.16 12.13 -4.75
CA VAL A 52 -2.37 13.56 -4.56
C VAL A 52 -3.86 13.91 -4.59
N LYS A 53 -4.25 15.05 -4.04
CA LYS A 53 -5.65 15.53 -4.10
C LYS A 53 -6.08 15.88 -5.51
N SER A 54 -5.16 16.45 -6.30
CA SER A 54 -5.37 16.80 -7.70
C SER A 54 -4.04 16.87 -8.42
N ILE A 55 -4.03 16.48 -9.69
CA ILE A 55 -2.85 16.62 -10.57
C ILE A 55 -2.85 18.05 -11.08
N ILE A 56 -1.76 18.75 -10.85
CA ILE A 56 -1.51 20.12 -11.34
C ILE A 56 -0.21 20.13 -12.16
N PRO A 57 0.00 21.13 -13.02
CA PRO A 57 1.29 21.29 -13.69
C PRO A 57 2.43 21.35 -12.68
N ASN A 58 3.55 20.67 -12.97
CA ASN A 58 4.72 20.58 -12.10
C ASN A 58 4.41 20.01 -10.70
N SER A 59 3.53 19.00 -10.62
CA SER A 59 3.08 18.41 -9.35
C SER A 59 4.26 18.00 -8.46
N PHE A 60 5.32 17.41 -9.00
CA PHE A 60 6.49 16.99 -8.22
C PHE A 60 7.20 18.16 -7.56
N GLU A 61 7.36 19.29 -8.25
CA GLU A 61 8.05 20.47 -7.72
C GLU A 61 7.23 21.22 -6.66
N SER A 62 5.91 21.16 -6.79
CA SER A 62 4.97 21.83 -5.87
C SER A 62 4.73 21.09 -4.58
N ILE A 63 4.91 19.74 -4.54
CA ILE A 63 4.75 18.94 -3.34
C ILE A 63 5.81 19.33 -2.31
N LYS A 64 5.36 19.72 -1.11
CA LYS A 64 6.22 20.10 0.02
C LYS A 64 6.22 19.09 1.14
N GLU A 65 5.20 18.23 1.19
CA GLU A 65 5.03 17.22 2.22
C GLU A 65 4.56 15.90 1.61
N VAL A 66 5.13 14.79 2.11
CA VAL A 66 4.71 13.43 1.78
C VAL A 66 4.37 12.70 3.07
N HIS A 67 3.12 12.30 3.20
CA HIS A 67 2.59 11.60 4.37
C HIS A 67 2.45 10.11 4.09
N SER A 68 2.85 9.27 5.03
CA SER A 68 2.55 7.83 5.03
C SER A 68 2.95 7.18 6.36
N HIS A 69 2.65 5.89 6.50
CA HIS A 69 3.25 5.08 7.54
C HIS A 69 4.78 5.04 7.38
N GLU A 70 5.52 5.08 8.49
CA GLU A 70 6.98 5.15 8.49
C GLU A 70 7.65 4.06 7.63
N GLN A 71 7.12 2.84 7.68
CA GLN A 71 7.60 1.72 6.88
C GLN A 71 7.46 1.98 5.38
N ALA A 72 6.32 2.52 4.93
CA ALA A 72 6.10 2.83 3.52
C ALA A 72 6.99 3.98 3.04
N LEU A 73 7.23 5.00 3.89
CA LEU A 73 8.21 6.05 3.61
C LEU A 73 9.61 5.48 3.40
N GLY A 74 10.03 4.54 4.25
CA GLY A 74 11.32 3.86 4.12
C GLY A 74 11.41 3.01 2.84
N GLN A 75 10.37 2.24 2.52
CA GLN A 75 10.34 1.43 1.30
C GLN A 75 10.39 2.28 0.01
N CYS A 76 9.91 3.52 0.06
CA CYS A 76 9.88 4.44 -1.07
C CYS A 76 11.04 5.46 -1.05
N GLU A 77 12.02 5.30 -0.16
CA GLU A 77 13.08 6.28 0.08
C GLU A 77 13.85 6.68 -1.18
N LYS A 78 14.22 5.72 -2.03
CA LYS A 78 14.96 6.01 -3.27
C LYS A 78 14.16 6.88 -4.22
N PHE A 79 12.87 6.57 -4.38
CA PHE A 79 11.97 7.38 -5.19
C PHE A 79 11.85 8.80 -4.63
N LEU A 80 11.63 8.93 -3.34
CA LEU A 80 11.49 10.23 -2.67
C LEU A 80 12.77 11.07 -2.79
N ASN A 81 13.94 10.46 -2.63
CA ASN A 81 15.23 11.15 -2.79
C ASN A 81 15.48 11.64 -4.22
N LYS A 82 15.03 10.87 -5.22
CA LYS A 82 15.22 11.20 -6.63
C LYS A 82 14.25 12.29 -7.12
N TYR A 83 12.96 12.16 -6.80
CA TYR A 83 11.89 12.98 -7.38
C TYR A 83 11.36 14.08 -6.46
N LEU A 84 11.47 13.89 -5.13
CA LEU A 84 10.94 14.78 -4.10
C LEU A 84 11.99 15.05 -3.00
N PRO A 85 13.24 15.40 -3.36
CA PRO A 85 14.32 15.57 -2.36
C PRO A 85 14.04 16.70 -1.38
N HIS A 86 13.22 17.66 -1.76
CA HIS A 86 12.86 18.84 -0.98
C HIS A 86 11.60 18.68 -0.12
N ALA A 87 10.83 17.58 -0.33
CA ALA A 87 9.59 17.37 0.40
C ALA A 87 9.85 16.77 1.80
N LEU A 88 9.17 17.31 2.78
CA LEU A 88 9.19 16.78 4.14
C LEU A 88 8.45 15.44 4.20
N ARG A 89 9.02 14.47 4.90
CA ARG A 89 8.43 13.15 5.12
C ARG A 89 7.74 13.15 6.47
N ILE A 90 6.42 13.03 6.47
CA ILE A 90 5.58 13.15 7.65
C ILE A 90 4.99 11.77 7.99
N PRO A 91 5.40 11.14 9.09
CA PRO A 91 4.83 9.88 9.53
C PRO A 91 3.35 10.01 9.89
N SER A 92 2.56 9.00 9.54
CA SER A 92 1.16 8.82 9.89
C SER A 92 0.95 7.43 10.48
N HIS A 93 -0.11 7.23 11.27
CA HIS A 93 -0.38 5.92 11.88
C HIS A 93 -0.69 4.82 10.86
N SER A 94 -1.23 5.21 9.69
CA SER A 94 -1.45 4.28 8.59
C SER A 94 -1.35 4.99 7.24
N THR A 95 -1.16 4.21 6.17
CA THR A 95 -1.20 4.71 4.79
C THR A 95 -2.57 5.27 4.43
N ALA A 96 -3.66 4.65 4.90
CA ALA A 96 -5.03 5.11 4.66
C ALA A 96 -5.30 6.46 5.35
N GLU A 97 -4.83 6.66 6.58
CA GLU A 97 -4.93 7.96 7.27
C GLU A 97 -4.20 9.06 6.49
N ALA A 98 -3.02 8.74 5.94
CA ALA A 98 -2.28 9.69 5.14
C ALA A 98 -3.07 10.16 3.90
N VAL A 99 -3.77 9.24 3.21
CA VAL A 99 -4.65 9.60 2.08
C VAL A 99 -5.85 10.41 2.54
N ALA A 100 -6.49 10.05 3.65
CA ALA A 100 -7.63 10.79 4.19
C ALA A 100 -7.27 12.27 4.50
N LYS A 101 -6.05 12.53 4.96
CA LYS A 101 -5.54 13.90 5.24
C LYS A 101 -5.46 14.77 3.98
N LEU A 102 -5.32 14.19 2.78
CA LEU A 102 -5.28 14.95 1.54
C LEU A 102 -6.56 15.75 1.31
N ASN A 103 -7.72 15.28 1.79
CA ASN A 103 -9.00 16.00 1.69
C ASN A 103 -8.95 17.39 2.34
N GLN A 104 -8.20 17.51 3.44
CA GLN A 104 -8.07 18.74 4.21
C GLN A 104 -6.86 19.57 3.79
N SER A 105 -6.03 19.05 2.90
CA SER A 105 -4.78 19.67 2.48
C SER A 105 -4.97 20.57 1.26
N PRO A 106 -4.12 21.61 1.10
CA PRO A 106 -4.09 22.40 -0.13
C PRO A 106 -3.74 21.54 -1.35
N PRO A 107 -4.44 21.71 -2.48
CA PRO A 107 -4.12 20.98 -3.71
C PRO A 107 -2.67 21.17 -4.14
N GLY A 108 -2.02 20.09 -4.57
CA GLY A 108 -0.67 20.11 -5.15
C GLY A 108 0.48 20.33 -4.16
N ARG A 109 0.23 20.57 -2.88
CA ARG A 109 1.30 20.78 -1.88
C ARG A 109 1.59 19.56 -1.01
N VAL A 110 0.64 18.67 -0.87
CA VAL A 110 0.71 17.48 -0.03
C VAL A 110 0.44 16.26 -0.88
N ALA A 111 1.24 15.23 -0.69
CA ALA A 111 1.06 13.91 -1.27
C ALA A 111 0.98 12.85 -0.16
N ALA A 112 0.42 11.70 -0.47
CA ALA A 112 0.43 10.53 0.40
C ALA A 112 1.00 9.32 -0.35
N ILE A 113 1.60 8.38 0.40
CA ILE A 113 1.99 7.07 -0.11
C ILE A 113 1.03 6.03 0.47
N ALA A 114 0.35 5.31 -0.41
CA ALA A 114 -0.51 4.19 -0.07
C ALA A 114 -0.66 3.25 -1.28
N SER A 115 -1.51 2.22 -1.18
CA SER A 115 -1.86 1.37 -2.33
C SER A 115 -2.73 2.12 -3.35
N GLU A 116 -2.72 1.68 -4.61
CA GLU A 116 -3.62 2.21 -5.63
C GLU A 116 -5.09 1.99 -5.26
N LEU A 117 -5.41 0.85 -4.65
CA LEU A 117 -6.74 0.58 -4.13
C LEU A 117 -7.20 1.63 -3.11
N CYS A 118 -6.28 2.08 -2.24
CA CYS A 118 -6.59 3.14 -1.28
C CYS A 118 -6.89 4.47 -2.01
N ALA A 119 -6.14 4.79 -3.06
CA ALA A 119 -6.42 5.97 -3.88
C ALA A 119 -7.82 5.91 -4.52
N GLU A 120 -8.19 4.76 -5.06
CA GLU A 120 -9.51 4.52 -5.66
C GLU A 120 -10.64 4.68 -4.63
N MET A 121 -10.50 4.06 -3.45
CA MET A 121 -11.48 4.16 -2.37
C MET A 121 -11.74 5.59 -1.91
N PHE A 122 -10.72 6.45 -1.93
CA PHE A 122 -10.83 7.86 -1.58
C PHE A 122 -11.11 8.79 -2.76
N GLY A 123 -11.21 8.25 -3.99
CA GLY A 123 -11.41 9.04 -5.21
C GLY A 123 -10.25 9.98 -5.51
N MET A 124 -9.03 9.61 -5.13
CA MET A 124 -7.83 10.44 -5.29
C MET A 124 -7.01 10.00 -6.51
N PRO A 125 -6.47 10.94 -7.30
CA PRO A 125 -5.60 10.60 -8.41
C PRO A 125 -4.22 10.10 -7.95
N VAL A 126 -3.70 9.12 -8.69
CA VAL A 126 -2.35 8.58 -8.54
C VAL A 126 -1.39 9.36 -9.42
N LEU A 127 -0.33 9.93 -8.84
CA LEU A 127 0.71 10.67 -9.56
C LEU A 127 1.85 9.76 -10.05
N ALA A 128 2.20 8.73 -9.28
CA ALA A 128 3.20 7.73 -9.66
C ALA A 128 2.85 6.38 -9.03
N LYS A 129 3.10 5.30 -9.77
CA LYS A 129 2.82 3.92 -9.37
C LYS A 129 4.10 3.16 -9.06
N SER A 130 3.97 2.10 -8.25
CA SER A 130 5.07 1.14 -7.97
C SER A 130 6.38 1.80 -7.52
N ILE A 131 6.26 2.78 -6.62
CA ILE A 131 7.35 3.65 -6.19
C ILE A 131 8.26 3.04 -5.10
N GLN A 132 7.91 1.85 -4.57
CA GLN A 132 8.74 1.13 -3.60
C GLN A 132 9.96 0.50 -4.25
N MET A 133 11.01 0.31 -3.46
CA MET A 133 12.14 -0.52 -3.87
C MET A 133 11.73 -1.98 -3.98
N THR A 134 11.84 -2.55 -5.16
CA THR A 134 11.78 -4.00 -5.33
C THR A 134 13.22 -4.53 -5.33
N GLN A 135 13.52 -5.57 -4.58
CA GLN A 135 14.85 -6.21 -4.57
C GLN A 135 15.34 -6.69 -5.95
N ARG A 136 14.49 -6.65 -6.97
CA ARG A 136 14.76 -7.11 -8.35
C ARG A 136 15.02 -6.01 -9.37
N MET A 137 14.97 -4.74 -9.01
CA MET A 137 15.28 -3.67 -9.97
C MET A 137 16.78 -3.34 -9.92
N SER A 138 17.59 -4.17 -10.61
CA SER A 138 18.79 -3.68 -11.25
C SER A 138 18.41 -2.48 -12.14
N MET A 139 19.19 -1.41 -12.01
CA MET A 139 19.23 -0.20 -12.84
C MET A 139 18.58 -0.39 -14.22
N ASP A 140 17.78 0.60 -14.63
CA ASP A 140 17.20 0.79 -15.96
C ASP A 140 15.77 0.28 -16.20
N HIS A 141 14.83 0.67 -15.33
CA HIS A 141 13.45 0.82 -15.83
C HIS A 141 12.93 2.17 -15.36
N ASP A 142 12.64 3.02 -16.34
CA ASP A 142 11.91 4.26 -16.14
C ASP A 142 10.62 3.95 -15.40
N ILE A 143 10.47 4.59 -14.23
CA ILE A 143 9.21 4.56 -13.50
C ILE A 143 8.20 5.24 -14.40
N ASP A 144 7.17 4.51 -14.80
CA ASP A 144 6.10 5.03 -15.65
C ASP A 144 5.36 6.14 -14.88
N VAL A 145 5.81 7.35 -15.06
CA VAL A 145 5.18 8.58 -14.59
C VAL A 145 4.15 8.94 -15.65
N GLN A 146 2.98 8.34 -15.59
CA GLN A 146 1.89 8.66 -16.50
C GLN A 146 1.24 9.98 -16.12
N PRO A 147 1.25 10.95 -17.02
CA PRO A 147 0.28 12.02 -16.95
C PRO A 147 -0.99 11.53 -17.64
N THR A 148 -2.04 11.38 -16.88
CA THR A 148 -3.44 11.25 -17.33
C THR A 148 -3.97 9.89 -17.76
N LEU A 149 -5.18 9.66 -17.22
CA LEU A 149 -6.32 8.91 -17.72
C LEU A 149 -6.33 7.40 -17.44
N LEU A 150 -7.24 7.12 -16.51
CA LEU A 150 -8.23 6.02 -16.63
C LEU A 150 -7.86 4.95 -17.67
N ASP A 151 -7.11 3.96 -17.24
CA ASP A 151 -7.32 2.64 -17.79
C ASP A 151 -7.23 1.62 -16.68
N SER A 152 -8.37 1.00 -16.51
CA SER A 152 -8.71 -0.09 -15.63
C SER A 152 -7.58 -1.09 -15.48
N LEU A 153 -7.10 -1.25 -14.27
CA LEU A 153 -6.43 -2.48 -13.90
C LEU A 153 -7.14 -3.10 -12.72
N TYR A 154 -8.01 -4.00 -13.10
CA TYR A 154 -8.50 -5.04 -12.23
C TYR A 154 -7.29 -5.79 -11.66
N ALA A 155 -6.98 -5.58 -10.40
CA ALA A 155 -6.33 -6.60 -9.64
C ALA A 155 -7.30 -7.79 -9.65
N GLN A 156 -7.03 -8.78 -10.48
CA GLN A 156 -7.77 -10.02 -10.46
C GLN A 156 -7.45 -10.72 -9.14
N ILE A 157 -8.32 -10.49 -8.18
CA ILE A 157 -8.47 -11.40 -7.05
C ILE A 157 -9.13 -12.63 -7.65
N THR A 158 -8.32 -13.61 -8.03
CA THR A 158 -8.84 -14.86 -8.55
C THR A 158 -9.30 -15.71 -7.37
N TRP A 159 -10.57 -15.57 -7.03
CA TRP A 159 -11.24 -16.48 -6.10
C TRP A 159 -11.42 -17.81 -6.82
N ARG A 160 -10.61 -18.81 -6.54
CA ARG A 160 -10.99 -20.20 -6.82
C ARG A 160 -11.75 -20.72 -5.62
N MET A 161 -13.06 -20.63 -5.71
CA MET A 161 -13.94 -21.47 -4.90
C MET A 161 -13.97 -22.85 -5.55
N ASN A 162 -13.37 -23.85 -4.91
CA ASN A 162 -13.63 -25.25 -5.22
C ASN A 162 -14.83 -25.67 -4.38
N ALA A 163 -15.90 -26.06 -5.09
CA ALA A 163 -17.08 -26.70 -4.55
C ALA A 163 -16.76 -28.09 -4.01
#